data_b17cc532a3b2136dfd21f81e5ed35e14
#
_entry.id   b17cc532a3b2136dfd21f81e5ed35e14
#
_cell.length_a   1.000
_cell.length_b   1.000
_cell.length_c   1.000
_cell.angle_alpha   90.00
_cell.angle_beta   90.00
_cell.angle_gamma   90.00
#
_symmetry.space_group_name_H-M   'P 1'
#
loop_
_entity.id
_entity.type
_entity.pdbx_description
1 polymer ?
#
loop_
_entity_poly.entity_id
_entity_poly.type
_entity_poly.pdbx_seq_one_letter_code
_entity_poly.pdbx_strand_id
1 'polypeptide(L)'
;AHYISKVYGITNVAVLEKGWAGGGNVGRNTTIIRSNYLLDGNEPFYEFSLKLWENLEQDLNYNAMVSQRGILNLIHSDPQRDAFVRRGNAMRLNGADSELLNKKQVQELYPFLNFENSRFPIQGGLMQRRGGTVRHDAVAWGYARAADSRGVDIIENCEVTGFIIKNKKVVGLETTRGK
;
A
#
# COMPACT_ATOMS: atom_id res chain seq x y z
N ALA A 1 16.25 1.13 -0.76
CA ALA A 1 17.22 2.00 -0.09
C ALA A 1 16.99 2.06 1.42
N HIS A 2 15.79 2.50 1.89
CA HIS A 2 15.51 2.66 3.33
C HIS A 2 15.84 1.41 4.16
N TYR A 3 15.27 0.25 3.84
CA TYR A 3 15.53 -0.99 4.59
C TYR A 3 16.96 -1.49 4.46
N ILE A 4 17.62 -1.30 3.31
CA ILE A 4 19.02 -1.66 3.13
C ILE A 4 19.90 -0.84 4.08
N SER A 5 19.69 0.46 4.15
CA SER A 5 20.46 1.33 5.04
C SER A 5 20.09 1.14 6.52
N LYS A 6 18.79 0.95 6.83
CA LYS A 6 18.33 0.82 8.21
C LYS A 6 18.69 -0.52 8.85
N VAL A 7 18.44 -1.63 8.13
CA VAL A 7 18.59 -2.98 8.70
C VAL A 7 20.01 -3.51 8.57
N TYR A 8 20.66 -3.23 7.44
CA TYR A 8 21.99 -3.80 7.13
C TYR A 8 23.13 -2.79 7.26
N GLY A 9 22.84 -1.53 7.55
CA GLY A 9 23.87 -0.48 7.68
C GLY A 9 24.59 -0.17 6.36
N ILE A 10 24.07 -0.60 5.22
CA ILE A 10 24.67 -0.36 3.91
C ILE A 10 24.21 1.02 3.43
N THR A 11 25.09 2.00 3.49
CA THR A 11 24.80 3.41 3.15
C THR A 11 25.43 3.87 1.83
N ASN A 12 26.43 3.14 1.32
CA ASN A 12 26.97 3.40 -0.02
C ASN A 12 25.97 2.93 -1.10
N VAL A 13 24.84 3.61 -1.17
CA VAL A 13 23.69 3.30 -2.04
C VAL A 13 23.20 4.59 -2.68
N ALA A 14 22.91 4.54 -3.98
CA ALA A 14 22.22 5.61 -4.69
C ALA A 14 20.88 5.09 -5.25
N VAL A 15 19.86 5.93 -5.20
CA VAL A 15 18.58 5.74 -5.90
C VAL A 15 18.57 6.69 -7.10
N LEU A 16 18.52 6.13 -8.30
CA LEU A 16 18.43 6.90 -9.53
C LEU A 16 16.98 6.90 -10.00
N GLU A 17 16.38 8.07 -10.06
CA GLU A 17 15.01 8.28 -10.52
C GLU A 17 15.01 9.13 -11.79
N LYS A 18 14.38 8.63 -12.86
CA LYS A 18 14.35 9.33 -14.14
C LYS A 18 13.55 10.63 -14.11
N GLY A 19 12.56 10.72 -13.24
CA GLY A 19 11.74 11.92 -13.00
C GLY A 19 11.96 12.44 -11.59
N TRP A 20 10.93 12.38 -10.77
CA TRP A 20 10.95 12.84 -9.37
C TRP A 20 10.45 11.74 -8.42
N ALA A 21 10.84 11.80 -7.17
CA ALA A 21 10.44 10.83 -6.14
C ALA A 21 8.90 10.76 -6.01
N GLY A 22 8.35 9.58 -6.30
CA GLY A 22 6.90 9.36 -6.31
C GLY A 22 6.20 9.63 -7.63
N GLY A 23 6.89 10.04 -8.68
CA GLY A 23 6.30 10.34 -10.00
C GLY A 23 5.79 9.11 -10.78
N GLY A 24 6.17 7.91 -10.37
CA GLY A 24 5.73 6.64 -10.97
C GLY A 24 4.39 6.13 -10.43
N ASN A 25 4.29 4.82 -10.21
CA ASN A 25 3.07 4.16 -9.71
C ASN A 25 2.64 4.65 -8.33
N VAL A 26 3.58 5.09 -7.49
CA VAL A 26 3.27 5.66 -6.17
C VAL A 26 2.35 6.88 -6.32
N GLY A 27 2.61 7.76 -7.26
CA GLY A 27 1.77 8.95 -7.51
C GLY A 27 0.47 8.67 -8.28
N ARG A 28 0.18 7.42 -8.65
CA ARG A 28 -0.94 7.05 -9.54
C ARG A 28 -1.82 5.95 -8.95
N ASN A 29 -1.93 5.87 -7.65
CA ASN A 29 -2.72 4.85 -6.96
C ASN A 29 -3.93 5.46 -6.24
N THR A 30 -4.79 4.59 -5.71
CA THR A 30 -6.01 4.98 -4.99
C THR A 30 -5.78 5.25 -3.50
N THR A 31 -4.55 5.18 -3.03
CA THR A 31 -4.16 5.41 -1.62
C THR A 31 -4.78 4.44 -0.60
N ILE A 32 -5.45 3.41 -1.04
CA ILE A 32 -6.11 2.43 -0.17
C ILE A 32 -5.09 1.41 0.34
N ILE A 33 -5.04 1.24 1.67
CA ILE A 33 -4.27 0.20 2.35
C ILE A 33 -5.22 -0.84 2.93
N ARG A 34 -4.96 -2.12 2.65
CA ARG A 34 -5.85 -3.23 3.06
C ARG A 34 -5.16 -4.58 2.92
N SER A 35 -5.69 -5.61 3.58
CA SER A 35 -5.32 -7.01 3.39
C SER A 35 -6.53 -7.90 3.04
N ASN A 36 -7.64 -7.34 2.59
CA ASN A 36 -8.89 -8.05 2.30
C ASN A 36 -8.87 -8.78 0.95
N TYR A 37 -7.94 -9.69 0.77
CA TYR A 37 -7.78 -10.50 -0.45
C TYR A 37 -8.38 -11.90 -0.26
N LEU A 38 -8.66 -12.60 -1.36
CA LEU A 38 -9.25 -13.94 -1.35
C LEU A 38 -8.20 -15.05 -1.48
N LEU A 39 -7.11 -14.79 -2.19
CA LEU A 39 -6.12 -15.82 -2.51
C LEU A 39 -5.15 -16.01 -1.34
N ASP A 40 -5.02 -17.23 -0.86
CA ASP A 40 -4.19 -17.61 0.29
C ASP A 40 -2.73 -17.13 0.19
N GLY A 41 -2.15 -17.15 -1.03
CA GLY A 41 -0.80 -16.65 -1.24
C GLY A 41 -0.65 -15.13 -1.12
N ASN A 42 -1.73 -14.38 -1.30
CA ASN A 42 -1.72 -12.93 -1.25
C ASN A 42 -1.97 -12.38 0.17
N GLU A 43 -2.83 -13.04 0.95
CA GLU A 43 -3.23 -12.52 2.26
C GLU A 43 -2.06 -12.36 3.23
N PRO A 44 -1.17 -13.35 3.46
CA PRO A 44 -0.03 -13.17 4.35
C PRO A 44 0.89 -12.02 3.92
N PHE A 45 1.08 -11.83 2.62
CA PHE A 45 1.87 -10.73 2.08
C PHE A 45 1.23 -9.37 2.39
N TYR A 46 -0.07 -9.22 2.12
CA TYR A 46 -0.77 -7.96 2.36
C TYR A 46 -1.01 -7.70 3.84
N GLU A 47 -1.23 -8.74 4.66
CA GLU A 47 -1.33 -8.58 6.10
C GLU A 47 0.02 -8.16 6.73
N PHE A 48 1.13 -8.72 6.26
CA PHE A 48 2.45 -8.24 6.64
C PHE A 48 2.66 -6.78 6.21
N SER A 49 2.27 -6.43 4.99
CA SER A 49 2.31 -5.05 4.52
C SER A 49 1.46 -4.11 5.38
N LEU A 50 0.26 -4.52 5.80
CA LEU A 50 -0.61 -3.72 6.66
C LEU A 50 0.05 -3.43 8.01
N LYS A 51 0.72 -4.41 8.61
CA LYS A 51 1.51 -4.20 9.84
C LYS A 51 2.66 -3.21 9.66
N LEU A 52 3.28 -3.18 8.49
CA LEU A 52 4.30 -2.16 8.18
C LEU A 52 3.67 -0.76 8.10
N TRP A 53 2.47 -0.63 7.54
CA TRP A 53 1.74 0.65 7.52
C TRP A 53 1.41 1.15 8.92
N GLU A 54 0.99 0.26 9.82
CA GLU A 54 0.63 0.60 11.20
C GLU A 54 1.79 1.21 12.01
N ASN A 55 3.02 0.86 11.68
CA ASN A 55 4.21 1.35 12.35
C ASN A 55 5.01 2.39 11.52
N LEU A 56 4.50 2.77 10.35
CA LEU A 56 5.28 3.52 9.37
C LEU A 56 5.70 4.90 9.88
N GLU A 57 4.81 5.61 10.56
CA GLU A 57 5.09 6.98 11.04
C GLU A 57 6.21 6.99 12.08
N GLN A 58 6.21 6.03 13.00
CA GLN A 58 7.27 5.85 13.98
C GLN A 58 8.57 5.43 13.30
N ASP A 59 8.47 4.53 12.32
CA ASP A 59 9.63 4.01 11.60
C ASP A 59 10.37 5.06 10.79
N LEU A 60 9.63 5.98 10.19
CA LEU A 60 10.16 7.05 9.37
C LEU A 60 10.39 8.36 10.13
N ASN A 61 9.87 8.50 11.35
CA ASN A 61 9.73 9.77 12.05
C ASN A 61 9.13 10.85 11.11
N TYR A 62 8.02 10.48 10.44
CA TYR A 62 7.40 11.28 9.41
C TYR A 62 5.92 10.95 9.28
N ASN A 63 5.06 11.96 9.31
CA ASN A 63 3.61 11.76 9.20
C ASN A 63 3.21 11.42 7.75
N ALA A 64 2.98 10.15 7.49
CA ALA A 64 2.48 9.63 6.21
C ALA A 64 0.95 9.73 6.09
N MET A 65 0.27 10.26 7.10
CA MET A 65 -1.20 10.38 7.17
C MET A 65 -1.89 9.02 7.03
N VAL A 66 -1.39 8.02 7.73
CA VAL A 66 -2.04 6.70 7.79
C VAL A 66 -3.34 6.84 8.57
N SER A 67 -4.45 6.48 7.93
CA SER A 67 -5.79 6.63 8.51
C SER A 67 -6.58 5.33 8.37
N GLN A 68 -6.63 4.53 9.42
CA GLN A 68 -7.34 3.26 9.48
C GLN A 68 -8.80 3.49 9.92
N ARG A 69 -9.63 3.91 8.97
CA ARG A 69 -11.08 4.13 9.16
C ARG A 69 -11.93 2.98 8.65
N GLY A 70 -11.27 1.90 8.25
CA GLY A 70 -11.88 0.72 7.67
C GLY A 70 -12.04 0.80 6.15
N ILE A 71 -12.19 -0.37 5.57
CA ILE A 71 -12.56 -0.57 4.16
C ILE A 71 -13.84 -1.40 4.12
N LEU A 72 -14.88 -0.83 3.53
CA LEU A 72 -16.17 -1.49 3.34
C LEU A 72 -16.37 -1.83 1.87
N ASN A 73 -16.55 -3.11 1.59
CA ASN A 73 -16.99 -3.59 0.28
C ASN A 73 -18.49 -3.82 0.34
N LEU A 74 -19.28 -3.03 -0.38
CA LEU A 74 -20.74 -3.11 -0.39
C LEU A 74 -21.24 -4.36 -1.12
N ILE A 75 -22.32 -4.94 -0.62
CA ILE A 75 -23.04 -6.08 -1.20
C ILE A 75 -24.33 -5.58 -1.82
N HIS A 76 -24.50 -5.87 -3.11
CA HIS A 76 -25.68 -5.45 -3.88
C HIS A 76 -26.49 -6.64 -4.41
N SER A 77 -26.04 -7.87 -4.21
CA SER A 77 -26.72 -9.09 -4.67
C SER A 77 -26.35 -10.30 -3.84
N ASP A 78 -27.18 -11.35 -3.90
CA ASP A 78 -26.91 -12.61 -3.20
C ASP A 78 -25.61 -13.29 -3.67
N PRO A 79 -25.30 -13.37 -4.98
CA PRO A 79 -24.00 -13.91 -5.41
C PRO A 79 -22.79 -13.13 -4.86
N GLN A 80 -22.91 -11.80 -4.74
CA GLN A 80 -21.83 -11.02 -4.11
C GLN A 80 -21.73 -11.32 -2.62
N ARG A 81 -22.85 -11.50 -1.92
CA ARG A 81 -22.86 -11.87 -0.51
C ARG A 81 -22.15 -13.20 -0.31
N ASP A 82 -22.47 -14.22 -1.10
CA ASP A 82 -21.82 -15.54 -1.01
C ASP A 82 -20.32 -15.47 -1.30
N ALA A 83 -19.92 -14.67 -2.28
CA ALA A 83 -18.52 -14.43 -2.57
C ALA A 83 -17.79 -13.73 -1.40
N PHE A 84 -18.43 -12.76 -0.76
CA PHE A 84 -17.85 -12.02 0.35
C PHE A 84 -17.84 -12.82 1.66
N VAL A 85 -18.79 -13.73 1.87
CA VAL A 85 -18.73 -14.70 2.97
C VAL A 85 -17.48 -15.57 2.84
N ARG A 86 -17.24 -16.14 1.64
CA ARG A 86 -16.03 -16.94 1.38
C ARG A 86 -14.76 -16.12 1.59
N ARG A 87 -14.71 -14.90 1.06
CA ARG A 87 -13.57 -13.99 1.26
C ARG A 87 -13.36 -13.68 2.74
N GLY A 88 -14.39 -13.32 3.47
CA GLY A 88 -14.30 -13.00 4.89
C GLY A 88 -13.83 -14.21 5.74
N ASN A 89 -14.24 -15.43 5.35
CA ASN A 89 -13.74 -16.65 5.99
C ASN A 89 -12.25 -16.88 5.70
N ALA A 90 -11.81 -16.74 4.45
CA ALA A 90 -10.41 -16.84 4.07
C ALA A 90 -9.55 -15.79 4.82
N MET A 91 -10.00 -14.54 4.87
CA MET A 91 -9.34 -13.48 5.63
C MET A 91 -9.12 -13.88 7.09
N ARG A 92 -10.17 -14.36 7.79
CA ARG A 92 -10.06 -14.78 9.19
C ARG A 92 -9.11 -15.97 9.40
N LEU A 93 -9.14 -16.94 8.50
CA LEU A 93 -8.21 -18.08 8.54
C LEU A 93 -6.75 -17.66 8.41
N ASN A 94 -6.48 -16.60 7.65
CA ASN A 94 -5.15 -16.04 7.44
C ASN A 94 -4.78 -14.91 8.42
N GLY A 95 -5.62 -14.65 9.43
CA GLY A 95 -5.34 -13.68 10.49
C GLY A 95 -5.67 -12.24 10.16
N ALA A 96 -6.33 -11.98 9.02
CA ALA A 96 -6.84 -10.65 8.68
C ALA A 96 -8.21 -10.43 9.34
N ASP A 97 -8.45 -9.21 9.81
CA ASP A 97 -9.75 -8.83 10.37
C ASP A 97 -10.83 -8.74 9.28
N SER A 98 -11.98 -9.33 9.54
CA SER A 98 -13.13 -9.21 8.65
C SER A 98 -14.46 -9.37 9.39
N GLU A 99 -15.42 -8.54 9.03
CA GLU A 99 -16.78 -8.56 9.55
C GLU A 99 -17.77 -8.54 8.39
N LEU A 100 -18.73 -9.47 8.39
CA LEU A 100 -19.85 -9.42 7.47
C LEU A 100 -20.98 -8.61 8.14
N LEU A 101 -21.33 -7.48 7.54
CA LEU A 101 -22.33 -6.56 8.06
C LEU A 101 -23.63 -6.71 7.27
N ASN A 102 -24.78 -6.68 7.97
CA ASN A 102 -26.08 -6.57 7.33
C ASN A 102 -26.39 -5.12 6.95
N LYS A 103 -27.50 -4.90 6.22
CA LYS A 103 -27.93 -3.56 5.76
C LYS A 103 -28.02 -2.55 6.89
N LYS A 104 -28.65 -2.94 8.03
CA LYS A 104 -28.85 -2.04 9.17
C LYS A 104 -27.51 -1.60 9.77
N GLN A 105 -26.58 -2.53 9.96
CA GLN A 105 -25.24 -2.25 10.47
C GLN A 105 -24.45 -1.33 9.54
N VAL A 106 -24.55 -1.53 8.22
CA VAL A 106 -23.91 -0.63 7.25
C VAL A 106 -24.54 0.77 7.33
N GLN A 107 -25.87 0.87 7.48
CA GLN A 107 -26.57 2.16 7.61
C GLN A 107 -26.19 2.91 8.89
N GLU A 108 -26.02 2.21 10.00
CA GLU A 108 -25.55 2.79 11.27
C GLU A 108 -24.13 3.36 11.16
N LEU A 109 -23.23 2.66 10.48
CA LEU A 109 -21.85 3.06 10.30
C LEU A 109 -21.67 4.17 9.24
N TYR A 110 -22.49 4.12 8.18
CA TYR A 110 -22.38 5.02 7.02
C TYR A 110 -23.73 5.62 6.66
N PRO A 111 -24.31 6.48 7.53
CA PRO A 111 -25.67 7.01 7.36
C PRO A 111 -25.82 7.95 6.15
N PHE A 112 -24.72 8.41 5.58
CA PHE A 112 -24.69 9.26 4.38
C PHE A 112 -24.85 8.47 3.07
N LEU A 113 -24.83 7.14 3.10
CA LEU A 113 -25.08 6.32 1.91
C LEU A 113 -26.60 6.29 1.59
N ASN A 114 -26.94 6.23 0.29
CA ASN A 114 -28.33 6.09 -0.14
C ASN A 114 -28.77 4.62 -0.05
N PHE A 115 -29.66 4.33 0.89
CA PHE A 115 -30.24 2.99 1.11
C PHE A 115 -31.63 2.80 0.48
N GLU A 116 -32.22 3.89 -0.03
CA GLU A 116 -33.53 3.90 -0.62
C GLU A 116 -33.46 4.29 -2.09
N ASN A 117 -34.34 3.73 -2.91
CA ASN A 117 -34.44 4.06 -4.33
C ASN A 117 -33.16 3.96 -5.16
N SER A 118 -32.17 3.21 -4.68
CA SER A 118 -30.93 2.97 -5.42
C SER A 118 -31.15 1.90 -6.49
N ARG A 119 -30.63 2.12 -7.69
CA ARG A 119 -30.61 1.13 -8.77
C ARG A 119 -29.98 -0.20 -8.32
N PHE A 120 -28.98 -0.13 -7.46
CA PHE A 120 -28.31 -1.27 -6.85
C PHE A 120 -28.47 -1.17 -5.33
N PRO A 121 -29.52 -1.78 -4.75
CA PRO A 121 -29.79 -1.68 -3.32
C PRO A 121 -28.65 -2.27 -2.50
N ILE A 122 -28.30 -1.60 -1.42
CA ILE A 122 -27.29 -2.09 -0.47
C ILE A 122 -27.93 -3.14 0.43
N GLN A 123 -27.44 -4.37 0.39
CA GLN A 123 -27.88 -5.50 1.19
C GLN A 123 -27.02 -5.74 2.44
N GLY A 124 -25.79 -5.20 2.44
CA GLY A 124 -24.83 -5.37 3.50
C GLY A 124 -23.43 -5.02 3.04
N GLY A 125 -22.41 -5.51 3.70
CA GLY A 125 -21.02 -5.27 3.33
C GLY A 125 -20.03 -6.20 4.02
N LEU A 126 -18.85 -6.33 3.44
CA LEU A 126 -17.68 -6.93 4.07
C LEU A 126 -16.76 -5.81 4.53
N MET A 127 -16.55 -5.71 5.83
CA MET A 127 -15.75 -4.69 6.49
C MET A 127 -14.41 -5.24 6.92
N GLN A 128 -13.34 -4.50 6.63
CA GLN A 128 -12.04 -4.65 7.27
C GLN A 128 -11.71 -3.40 8.05
N ARG A 129 -11.71 -3.46 9.39
CA ARG A 129 -11.52 -2.26 10.24
C ARG A 129 -10.11 -1.71 10.20
N ARG A 130 -9.11 -2.58 10.09
CA ARG A 130 -7.71 -2.18 9.99
C ARG A 130 -7.33 -1.64 8.60
N GLY A 131 -8.18 -1.79 7.61
CA GLY A 131 -8.00 -1.13 6.33
C GLY A 131 -8.17 0.40 6.43
N GLY A 132 -7.70 1.13 5.43
CA GLY A 132 -7.78 2.58 5.44
C GLY A 132 -7.11 3.24 4.24
N THR A 133 -6.62 4.44 4.46
CA THR A 133 -5.93 5.23 3.44
C THR A 133 -4.61 5.79 3.96
N VAL A 134 -3.73 6.19 3.03
CA VAL A 134 -2.45 6.82 3.31
C VAL A 134 -2.13 7.86 2.24
N ARG A 135 -1.44 8.94 2.58
CA ARG A 135 -0.94 9.87 1.55
C ARG A 135 0.26 9.28 0.84
N HIS A 136 0.08 8.86 -0.40
CA HIS A 136 1.11 8.17 -1.19
C HIS A 136 2.36 9.03 -1.44
N ASP A 137 2.20 10.33 -1.67
CA ASP A 137 3.29 11.29 -1.79
C ASP A 137 4.08 11.43 -0.48
N ALA A 138 3.39 11.59 0.64
CA ALA A 138 4.01 11.64 1.96
C ALA A 138 4.79 10.35 2.28
N VAL A 139 4.28 9.17 1.88
CA VAL A 139 5.00 7.89 2.01
C VAL A 139 6.29 7.89 1.22
N ALA A 140 6.23 8.29 -0.08
CA ALA A 140 7.42 8.34 -0.93
C ALA A 140 8.49 9.28 -0.36
N TRP A 141 8.08 10.48 0.05
CA TRP A 141 8.98 11.46 0.67
C TRP A 141 9.51 11.03 2.04
N GLY A 142 8.67 10.39 2.86
CA GLY A 142 9.09 9.83 4.14
C GLY A 142 10.18 8.78 4.00
N TYR A 143 10.03 7.84 3.07
CA TYR A 143 11.05 6.84 2.76
C TYR A 143 12.32 7.47 2.16
N ALA A 144 12.19 8.41 1.22
CA ALA A 144 13.32 9.11 0.63
C ALA A 144 14.11 9.88 1.71
N ARG A 145 13.41 10.71 2.51
CA ARG A 145 14.02 11.45 3.63
C ARG A 145 14.72 10.54 4.63
N ALA A 146 14.07 9.42 5.00
CA ALA A 146 14.65 8.49 5.95
C ALA A 146 15.86 7.72 5.39
N ALA A 147 15.94 7.51 4.09
CA ALA A 147 17.11 6.93 3.43
C ALA A 147 18.26 7.96 3.33
N ASP A 148 17.95 9.17 2.86
CA ASP A 148 18.88 10.30 2.74
C ASP A 148 19.55 10.63 4.08
N SER A 149 18.80 10.70 5.18
CA SER A 149 19.33 10.94 6.52
C SER A 149 20.33 9.88 7.01
N ARG A 150 20.43 8.74 6.33
CA ARG A 150 21.44 7.68 6.57
C ARG A 150 22.59 7.68 5.58
N GLY A 151 22.67 8.69 4.70
CA GLY A 151 23.74 8.81 3.71
C GLY A 151 23.46 8.09 2.39
N VAL A 152 22.20 7.77 2.09
CA VAL A 152 21.79 7.25 0.77
C VAL A 152 21.55 8.43 -0.16
N ASP A 153 22.17 8.42 -1.33
CA ASP A 153 21.95 9.46 -2.34
C ASP A 153 20.61 9.24 -3.07
N ILE A 154 19.77 10.28 -3.14
CA ILE A 154 18.55 10.29 -3.94
C ILE A 154 18.76 11.24 -5.12
N ILE A 155 18.90 10.68 -6.32
CA ILE A 155 19.27 11.42 -7.52
C ILE A 155 18.07 11.43 -8.50
N GLU A 156 17.35 12.53 -8.51
CA GLU A 156 16.22 12.76 -9.41
C GLU A 156 16.69 13.26 -10.79
N ASN A 157 15.82 13.16 -11.80
CA ASN A 157 16.11 13.52 -13.19
C ASN A 157 17.38 12.83 -13.72
N CYS A 158 17.56 11.56 -13.36
CA CYS A 158 18.69 10.73 -13.73
C CYS A 158 18.20 9.40 -14.30
N GLU A 159 17.93 9.36 -15.60
CA GLU A 159 17.49 8.13 -16.26
C GLU A 159 18.66 7.20 -16.53
N VAL A 160 18.51 5.92 -16.14
CA VAL A 160 19.46 4.87 -16.49
C VAL A 160 19.17 4.43 -17.93
N THR A 161 20.14 4.62 -18.82
CA THR A 161 20.05 4.30 -20.24
C THR A 161 20.77 3.01 -20.61
N GLY A 162 21.68 2.51 -19.76
CA GLY A 162 22.40 1.29 -20.01
C GLY A 162 23.18 0.75 -18.81
N PHE A 163 23.69 -0.47 -18.96
CA PHE A 163 24.52 -1.15 -17.97
C PHE A 163 25.94 -1.36 -18.51
N ILE A 164 26.95 -1.01 -17.74
CA ILE A 164 28.34 -1.34 -18.04
C ILE A 164 28.64 -2.71 -17.44
N ILE A 165 28.84 -3.69 -18.33
CA ILE A 165 29.05 -5.09 -17.90
C ILE A 165 30.51 -5.50 -18.20
N LYS A 166 31.21 -6.02 -17.18
CA LYS A 166 32.52 -6.67 -17.30
C LYS A 166 32.47 -8.04 -16.61
N ASN A 167 32.98 -9.05 -17.29
CA ASN A 167 33.03 -10.44 -16.77
C ASN A 167 31.67 -10.91 -16.20
N LYS A 168 30.58 -10.65 -16.93
CA LYS A 168 29.18 -11.00 -16.55
C LYS A 168 28.69 -10.30 -15.26
N LYS A 169 29.35 -9.25 -14.80
CA LYS A 169 28.93 -8.45 -13.64
C LYS A 169 28.68 -7.04 -14.06
N VAL A 170 27.64 -6.40 -13.52
CA VAL A 170 27.39 -4.98 -13.67
C VAL A 170 28.43 -4.24 -12.83
N VAL A 171 29.22 -3.39 -13.48
CA VAL A 171 30.29 -2.60 -12.84
C VAL A 171 30.02 -1.09 -12.90
N GLY A 172 28.97 -0.68 -13.57
CA GLY A 172 28.56 0.71 -13.69
C GLY A 172 27.28 0.87 -14.48
N LEU A 173 26.82 2.09 -14.58
CA LEU A 173 25.62 2.49 -15.28
C LEU A 173 25.93 3.60 -16.29
N GLU A 174 25.18 3.63 -17.37
CA GLU A 174 25.09 4.78 -18.26
C GLU A 174 23.80 5.52 -17.93
N THR A 175 23.90 6.82 -17.73
CA THR A 175 22.75 7.65 -17.34
C THR A 175 22.71 8.93 -18.17
N THR A 176 21.56 9.62 -18.16
CA THR A 176 21.41 10.96 -18.77
C THR A 176 22.30 12.04 -18.11
N ARG A 177 22.90 11.72 -16.95
CA ARG A 177 23.79 12.62 -16.20
C ARG A 177 25.27 12.17 -16.23
N GLY A 178 25.62 11.19 -17.05
CA GLY A 178 26.95 10.62 -17.18
C GLY A 178 27.04 9.15 -16.75
N LYS A 179 28.30 8.70 -16.62
CA LYS A 179 28.60 7.31 -16.18
C LYS A 179 29.00 7.31 -14.73
#